data_dddcc581ee45064a950fe3ec19b221f7
#
_entry.id   dddcc581ee45064a950fe3ec19b221f7
#
_cell.length_a   1.000
_cell.length_b   1.000
_cell.length_c   1.000
_cell.angle_alpha   90.00
_cell.angle_beta   90.00
_cell.angle_gamma   90.00
#
_symmetry.space_group_name_H-M   'P 1'
#
loop_
_entity.id
_entity.type
_entity.pdbx_description
1 polymer ?
#
loop_
_entity_poly.entity_id
_entity_poly.type
_entity_poly.pdbx_seq_one_letter_code
_entity_poly.pdbx_strand_id
1 'polypeptide(L)'
;MESDTYYKENQHFLFNIIVPVFNSEKFIEKCLNSIIKQSYKNFQVKVIDDCSTDYSYELALEICARYENFKVSKNPRRLGALNNITELLSLDVEEPTRTVDILVDGDDYLYSGDVLNILHEKYLTTNCLITYGSHLSSKGVQGKKYPRFVREFNLYRKYFWYASHLKTFRHDLWLSIDQNDLIDKNGQYFSVASDLALMFPMLEMAGNRQEFIKDLLYVYNDENPISDHKIRRKEQVLAAKEIREKSRYKRMEFT
;
A
#
# COMPACT_ATOMS: atom_id res chain seq x y z
N MET A 1 14.61 35.97 -3.95
CA MET A 1 14.94 35.05 -2.81
C MET A 1 13.71 34.56 -2.07
N GLU A 2 12.68 35.36 -1.82
CA GLU A 2 11.43 34.90 -1.18
C GLU A 2 10.57 33.98 -2.07
N SER A 3 10.55 34.21 -3.40
CA SER A 3 9.83 33.35 -4.34
C SER A 3 10.39 31.92 -4.43
N ASP A 4 11.71 31.76 -4.36
CA ASP A 4 12.36 30.43 -4.44
C ASP A 4 12.15 29.61 -3.18
N THR A 5 12.00 30.24 -2.02
CA THR A 5 11.72 29.56 -0.76
C THR A 5 10.26 29.10 -0.72
N TYR A 6 9.32 29.93 -1.18
CA TYR A 6 7.90 29.61 -1.28
C TYR A 6 7.62 28.46 -2.25
N TYR A 7 8.33 28.40 -3.38
CA TYR A 7 8.23 27.28 -4.34
C TYR A 7 8.85 25.98 -3.80
N LYS A 8 9.87 26.05 -2.95
CA LYS A 8 10.48 24.85 -2.33
C LYS A 8 9.65 24.27 -1.19
N GLU A 9 8.99 25.09 -0.40
CA GLU A 9 8.12 24.64 0.70
C GLU A 9 6.85 23.93 0.19
N ASN A 10 6.38 24.25 -1.02
CA ASN A 10 5.21 23.65 -1.64
C ASN A 10 5.49 22.34 -2.43
N GLN A 11 6.68 21.74 -2.34
CA GLN A 11 7.05 20.54 -3.10
C GLN A 11 7.09 19.24 -2.26
N HIS A 12 6.64 19.25 -1.01
CA HIS A 12 6.69 18.06 -0.15
C HIS A 12 5.39 17.27 -0.23
N PHE A 13 5.51 15.96 -0.51
CA PHE A 13 4.40 15.02 -0.35
C PHE A 13 4.27 14.63 1.12
N LEU A 14 3.02 14.53 1.61
CA LEU A 14 2.72 13.84 2.86
C LEU A 14 2.65 12.34 2.56
N PHE A 15 3.40 11.52 3.28
CA PHE A 15 3.24 10.08 3.22
C PHE A 15 2.27 9.60 4.30
N ASN A 16 1.18 8.97 3.88
CA ASN A 16 0.19 8.36 4.76
C ASN A 16 0.44 6.84 4.76
N ILE A 17 1.07 6.34 5.82
CA ILE A 17 1.50 4.94 5.91
C ILE A 17 0.41 4.15 6.62
N ILE A 18 -0.16 3.17 5.93
CA ILE A 18 -1.25 2.31 6.38
C ILE A 18 -0.67 0.95 6.77
N VAL A 19 -0.88 0.55 8.02
CA VAL A 19 -0.33 -0.70 8.59
C VAL A 19 -1.47 -1.56 9.13
N PRO A 20 -2.06 -2.45 8.33
CA PRO A 20 -2.98 -3.47 8.82
C PRO A 20 -2.20 -4.54 9.60
N VAL A 21 -2.71 -4.93 10.76
CA VAL A 21 -2.06 -5.88 11.69
C VAL A 21 -3.02 -6.99 12.06
N PHE A 22 -2.57 -8.23 11.99
CA PHE A 22 -3.29 -9.38 12.54
C PHE A 22 -2.31 -10.46 12.99
N ASN A 23 -2.28 -10.79 14.29
CA ASN A 23 -1.42 -11.81 14.89
C ASN A 23 0.05 -11.69 14.44
N SER A 24 0.61 -10.49 14.59
CA SER A 24 1.95 -10.11 14.15
C SER A 24 2.90 -9.81 15.33
N GLU A 25 2.64 -10.31 16.52
CA GLU A 25 3.42 -10.07 17.75
C GLU A 25 4.93 -10.18 17.54
N LYS A 26 5.36 -11.18 16.76
CA LYS A 26 6.79 -11.44 16.51
C LYS A 26 7.44 -10.45 15.52
N PHE A 27 6.63 -9.66 14.81
CA PHE A 27 7.09 -8.89 13.64
C PHE A 27 6.81 -7.40 13.78
N ILE A 28 5.73 -7.02 14.48
CA ILE A 28 5.21 -5.65 14.53
C ILE A 28 6.24 -4.64 15.04
N GLU A 29 7.07 -5.01 15.99
CA GLU A 29 8.15 -4.13 16.48
C GLU A 29 9.13 -3.80 15.36
N LYS A 30 9.54 -4.78 14.57
CA LYS A 30 10.47 -4.59 13.44
C LYS A 30 9.82 -3.74 12.34
N CYS A 31 8.55 -3.99 12.06
CA CYS A 31 7.75 -3.21 11.11
C CYS A 31 7.76 -1.73 11.51
N LEU A 32 7.26 -1.40 12.69
CA LEU A 32 7.13 -0.02 13.17
C LEU A 32 8.48 0.67 13.31
N ASN A 33 9.51 -0.01 13.84
CA ASN A 33 10.85 0.55 13.93
C ASN A 33 11.46 0.88 12.56
N SER A 34 11.13 0.16 11.50
CA SER A 34 11.59 0.47 10.15
C SER A 34 10.97 1.76 9.61
N ILE A 35 9.74 2.07 10.02
CA ILE A 35 9.04 3.31 9.67
C ILE A 35 9.55 4.48 10.51
N ILE A 36 9.72 4.30 11.82
CA ILE A 36 10.25 5.32 12.74
C ILE A 36 11.63 5.82 12.29
N LYS A 37 12.46 4.92 11.77
CA LYS A 37 13.83 5.21 11.33
C LYS A 37 13.92 5.96 10.00
N GLN A 38 12.81 6.27 9.34
CA GLN A 38 12.84 6.99 8.07
C GLN A 38 13.42 8.40 8.26
N SER A 39 14.34 8.78 7.36
CA SER A 39 14.98 10.10 7.37
C SER A 39 14.06 11.22 6.89
N TYR A 40 13.17 10.96 5.93
CA TYR A 40 12.10 11.86 5.53
C TYR A 40 11.07 11.98 6.66
N LYS A 41 10.64 13.20 7.02
CA LYS A 41 9.84 13.44 8.24
C LYS A 41 8.38 13.84 7.99
N ASN A 42 8.01 14.20 6.76
CA ASN A 42 6.62 14.56 6.45
C ASN A 42 5.79 13.31 6.19
N PHE A 43 5.50 12.56 7.24
CA PHE A 43 4.64 11.37 7.17
C PHE A 43 3.78 11.19 8.43
N GLN A 44 2.70 10.47 8.27
CA GLN A 44 1.84 9.97 9.35
C GLN A 44 1.65 8.46 9.20
N VAL A 45 1.38 7.79 10.31
CA VAL A 45 1.19 6.34 10.36
C VAL A 45 -0.14 6.00 11.01
N LYS A 46 -0.91 5.16 10.34
CA LYS A 46 -2.19 4.64 10.82
C LYS A 46 -2.08 3.13 10.94
N VAL A 47 -2.05 2.63 12.17
CA VAL A 47 -2.02 1.20 12.48
C VAL A 47 -3.43 0.76 12.86
N ILE A 48 -3.90 -0.34 12.27
CA ILE A 48 -5.17 -0.95 12.63
C ILE A 48 -4.98 -2.43 12.93
N ASP A 49 -5.25 -2.79 14.17
CA ASP A 49 -5.25 -4.19 14.62
C ASP A 49 -6.60 -4.84 14.29
N ASP A 50 -6.56 -5.91 13.51
CA ASP A 50 -7.75 -6.64 13.03
C ASP A 50 -8.25 -7.68 14.04
N CYS A 51 -8.41 -7.29 15.31
CA CYS A 51 -8.82 -8.17 16.39
C CYS A 51 -7.82 -9.32 16.65
N SER A 52 -6.53 -8.99 16.79
CA SER A 52 -5.49 -9.95 17.14
C SER A 52 -5.77 -10.62 18.49
N THR A 53 -5.34 -11.89 18.60
CA THR A 53 -5.45 -12.73 19.80
C THR A 53 -4.11 -12.89 20.53
N ASP A 54 -3.04 -12.34 19.97
CA ASP A 54 -1.70 -12.23 20.55
C ASP A 54 -1.43 -10.78 21.04
N TYR A 55 -0.21 -10.46 21.43
CA TYR A 55 0.16 -9.15 21.95
C TYR A 55 0.45 -8.09 20.87
N SER A 56 0.02 -8.30 19.61
CA SER A 56 0.26 -7.36 18.50
C SER A 56 -0.23 -5.94 18.78
N TYR A 57 -1.46 -5.82 19.30
CA TYR A 57 -2.07 -4.52 19.59
C TYR A 57 -1.35 -3.77 20.70
N GLU A 58 -1.10 -4.45 21.81
CA GLU A 58 -0.44 -3.88 22.99
C GLU A 58 0.96 -3.38 22.66
N LEU A 59 1.73 -4.16 21.88
CA LEU A 59 3.06 -3.76 21.40
C LEU A 59 2.99 -2.56 20.45
N ALA A 60 2.06 -2.57 19.50
CA ALA A 60 1.86 -1.45 18.60
C ALA A 60 1.51 -0.16 19.36
N LEU A 61 0.61 -0.26 20.34
CA LEU A 61 0.20 0.87 21.16
C LEU A 61 1.37 1.43 21.98
N GLU A 62 2.16 0.57 22.63
CA GLU A 62 3.32 0.98 23.42
C GLU A 62 4.38 1.71 22.58
N ILE A 63 4.68 1.16 21.39
CA ILE A 63 5.69 1.75 20.49
C ILE A 63 5.20 3.08 19.94
N CYS A 64 3.97 3.13 19.44
CA CYS A 64 3.41 4.30 18.77
C CYS A 64 3.10 5.46 19.71
N ALA A 65 2.80 5.20 21.00
CA ALA A 65 2.49 6.24 22.00
C ALA A 65 3.59 7.30 22.16
N ARG A 66 4.79 7.04 21.69
CA ARG A 66 5.95 7.94 21.77
C ARG A 66 6.02 8.94 20.60
N TYR A 67 5.13 8.83 19.62
CA TYR A 67 5.19 9.58 18.35
C TYR A 67 3.82 10.19 18.03
N GLU A 68 3.74 11.49 17.92
CA GLU A 68 2.48 12.22 17.67
C GLU A 68 1.86 11.93 16.29
N ASN A 69 2.70 11.58 15.31
CA ASN A 69 2.29 11.26 13.95
C ASN A 69 1.88 9.78 13.77
N PHE A 70 1.78 9.01 14.84
CA PHE A 70 1.31 7.62 14.83
C PHE A 70 -0.05 7.51 15.52
N LYS A 71 -0.97 6.80 14.88
CA LYS A 71 -2.29 6.47 15.45
C LYS A 71 -2.51 4.97 15.40
N VAL A 72 -2.98 4.40 16.50
CA VAL A 72 -3.28 2.96 16.61
C VAL A 72 -4.75 2.78 16.96
N SER A 73 -5.42 1.90 16.22
CA SER A 73 -6.80 1.49 16.47
C SER A 73 -6.92 -0.03 16.51
N LYS A 74 -8.01 -0.54 17.08
CA LYS A 74 -8.31 -1.99 17.16
C LYS A 74 -9.74 -2.25 16.76
N ASN A 75 -9.95 -3.22 15.90
CA ASN A 75 -11.28 -3.67 15.53
C ASN A 75 -11.91 -4.52 16.64
N PRO A 76 -13.23 -4.41 16.87
CA PRO A 76 -13.94 -5.25 17.83
C PRO A 76 -14.10 -6.70 17.35
N ARG A 77 -13.92 -6.95 16.05
CA ARG A 77 -13.95 -8.27 15.39
C ARG A 77 -13.05 -8.24 14.15
N ARG A 78 -12.67 -9.40 13.66
CA ARG A 78 -11.88 -9.52 12.42
C ARG A 78 -12.70 -9.08 11.20
N LEU A 79 -12.17 -8.14 10.43
CA LEU A 79 -12.78 -7.56 9.24
C LEU A 79 -12.01 -7.88 7.95
N GLY A 80 -10.73 -8.23 8.05
CA GLY A 80 -9.83 -8.52 6.94
C GLY A 80 -9.06 -7.31 6.42
N ALA A 81 -7.91 -7.59 5.80
CA ALA A 81 -6.94 -6.56 5.42
C ALA A 81 -7.53 -5.49 4.49
N LEU A 82 -8.30 -5.87 3.46
CA LEU A 82 -8.87 -4.90 2.52
C LEU A 82 -9.87 -3.95 3.19
N ASN A 83 -10.72 -4.47 4.10
CA ASN A 83 -11.64 -3.62 4.86
C ASN A 83 -10.85 -2.60 5.70
N ASN A 84 -9.84 -3.04 6.42
CA ASN A 84 -9.00 -2.20 7.26
C ASN A 84 -8.27 -1.12 6.46
N ILE A 85 -7.70 -1.49 5.32
CA ILE A 85 -7.05 -0.54 4.40
C ILE A 85 -8.06 0.50 3.92
N THR A 86 -9.23 0.05 3.46
CA THR A 86 -10.31 0.92 2.97
C THR A 86 -10.79 1.89 4.04
N GLU A 87 -10.99 1.42 5.28
CA GLU A 87 -11.38 2.25 6.41
C GLU A 87 -10.36 3.37 6.66
N LEU A 88 -9.07 3.03 6.74
CA LEU A 88 -8.02 4.00 6.99
C LEU A 88 -7.79 4.98 5.82
N LEU A 89 -7.96 4.53 4.59
CA LEU A 89 -7.89 5.38 3.40
C LEU A 89 -9.10 6.31 3.25
N SER A 90 -10.25 5.95 3.84
CA SER A 90 -11.47 6.77 3.80
C SER A 90 -11.48 7.90 4.84
N LEU A 91 -10.47 7.97 5.70
CA LEU A 91 -10.32 9.09 6.62
C LEU A 91 -9.88 10.34 5.86
N ASP A 92 -10.45 11.49 6.22
CA ASP A 92 -10.17 12.77 5.57
C ASP A 92 -8.68 13.07 5.43
N VAL A 93 -8.31 13.54 4.25
CA VAL A 93 -6.97 13.99 3.88
C VAL A 93 -7.09 15.40 3.30
N GLU A 94 -6.37 16.36 3.87
CA GLU A 94 -6.47 17.78 3.50
C GLU A 94 -6.07 18.02 2.03
N GLU A 95 -4.97 17.41 1.58
CA GLU A 95 -4.43 17.58 0.23
C GLU A 95 -4.29 16.22 -0.50
N PRO A 96 -5.39 15.65 -1.06
CA PRO A 96 -5.33 14.32 -1.70
C PRO A 96 -4.31 14.22 -2.84
N THR A 97 -4.14 15.29 -3.61
CA THR A 97 -3.19 15.34 -4.73
C THR A 97 -1.73 15.44 -4.28
N ARG A 98 -1.48 15.75 -3.02
CA ARG A 98 -0.16 15.85 -2.40
C ARG A 98 0.08 14.81 -1.32
N THR A 99 -0.87 13.93 -1.10
CA THR A 99 -0.73 12.79 -0.20
C THR A 99 -0.45 11.53 -1.00
N VAL A 100 0.54 10.78 -0.56
CA VAL A 100 0.88 9.46 -1.09
C VAL A 100 0.63 8.41 -0.01
N ASP A 101 -0.27 7.50 -0.28
CA ASP A 101 -0.54 6.36 0.58
C ASP A 101 0.49 5.27 0.35
N ILE A 102 0.92 4.64 1.44
CA ILE A 102 1.91 3.55 1.45
C ILE A 102 1.32 2.39 2.24
N LEU A 103 1.27 1.21 1.64
CA LEU A 103 0.81 0.01 2.32
C LEU A 103 1.98 -0.80 2.85
N VAL A 104 2.04 -1.00 4.16
CA VAL A 104 3.06 -1.81 4.84
C VAL A 104 2.35 -2.85 5.69
N ASP A 105 2.47 -4.12 5.35
CA ASP A 105 1.87 -5.20 6.12
C ASP A 105 2.58 -5.35 7.48
N GLY A 106 1.83 -5.59 8.56
CA GLY A 106 2.36 -5.56 9.94
C GLY A 106 3.39 -6.66 10.27
N ASP A 107 3.54 -7.65 9.40
CA ASP A 107 4.56 -8.70 9.47
C ASP A 107 5.77 -8.46 8.54
N ASP A 108 5.74 -7.36 7.77
CA ASP A 108 6.79 -6.93 6.84
C ASP A 108 7.52 -5.68 7.35
N TYR A 109 8.50 -5.16 6.61
CA TYR A 109 9.20 -3.92 7.00
C TYR A 109 9.88 -3.21 5.82
N LEU A 110 10.11 -1.89 5.99
CA LEU A 110 10.87 -1.09 5.04
C LEU A 110 12.36 -1.46 5.10
N TYR A 111 12.98 -1.58 3.92
CA TYR A 111 14.35 -2.11 3.79
C TYR A 111 15.42 -1.22 4.41
N SER A 112 15.28 0.11 4.31
CA SER A 112 16.26 1.08 4.79
C SER A 112 15.60 2.33 5.38
N GLY A 113 16.40 3.20 6.01
CA GLY A 113 15.94 4.50 6.51
C GLY A 113 15.65 5.55 5.43
N ASP A 114 15.95 5.28 4.17
CA ASP A 114 15.82 6.24 3.06
C ASP A 114 14.68 5.93 2.09
N VAL A 115 13.84 4.95 2.39
CA VAL A 115 12.74 4.52 1.51
C VAL A 115 11.82 5.69 1.16
N LEU A 116 11.44 6.50 2.13
CA LEU A 116 10.56 7.65 1.90
C LEU A 116 11.22 8.76 1.08
N ASN A 117 12.53 8.98 1.21
CA ASN A 117 13.26 9.93 0.35
C ASN A 117 13.28 9.45 -1.11
N ILE A 118 13.51 8.16 -1.35
CA ILE A 118 13.50 7.58 -2.70
C ILE A 118 12.11 7.74 -3.33
N LEU A 119 11.05 7.48 -2.56
CA LEU A 119 9.67 7.68 -3.02
C LEU A 119 9.38 9.15 -3.30
N HIS A 120 9.76 10.04 -2.39
CA HIS A 120 9.56 11.49 -2.55
C HIS A 120 10.21 11.99 -3.84
N GLU A 121 11.46 11.67 -4.09
CA GLU A 121 12.17 12.03 -5.32
C GLU A 121 11.45 11.46 -6.55
N LYS A 122 10.98 10.21 -6.48
CA LYS A 122 10.27 9.55 -7.57
C LYS A 122 8.97 10.28 -7.93
N TYR A 123 8.11 10.56 -6.95
CA TYR A 123 6.86 11.28 -7.17
C TYR A 123 7.09 12.71 -7.67
N LEU A 124 8.12 13.38 -7.16
CA LEU A 124 8.46 14.75 -7.55
C LEU A 124 8.97 14.83 -8.99
N THR A 125 9.85 13.91 -9.40
CA THR A 125 10.55 14.00 -10.69
C THR A 125 9.77 13.39 -11.85
N THR A 126 8.92 12.37 -11.61
CA THR A 126 8.20 11.67 -12.67
C THR A 126 6.71 12.02 -12.74
N ASN A 127 6.20 12.75 -11.73
CA ASN A 127 4.77 13.04 -11.60
C ASN A 127 3.90 11.78 -11.72
N CYS A 128 4.40 10.64 -11.21
CA CYS A 128 3.65 9.38 -11.21
C CYS A 128 2.47 9.43 -10.22
N LEU A 129 1.50 8.58 -10.44
CA LEU A 129 0.31 8.44 -9.57
C LEU A 129 0.41 7.21 -8.68
N ILE A 130 1.18 6.22 -9.11
CA ILE A 130 1.30 4.94 -8.44
C ILE A 130 2.70 4.37 -8.66
N THR A 131 3.25 3.77 -7.61
CA THR A 131 4.49 3.00 -7.74
C THR A 131 4.29 1.58 -7.20
N TYR A 132 5.10 0.68 -7.72
CA TYR A 132 5.30 -0.67 -7.21
C TYR A 132 6.77 -1.03 -7.46
N GLY A 133 7.29 -2.02 -6.76
CA GLY A 133 8.73 -2.17 -6.82
C GLY A 133 9.27 -3.56 -6.60
N SER A 134 10.55 -3.58 -6.26
CA SER A 134 11.28 -4.76 -5.87
C SER A 134 11.26 -4.93 -4.35
N HIS A 135 11.17 -6.18 -3.91
CA HIS A 135 11.22 -6.56 -2.50
C HIS A 135 12.18 -7.73 -2.29
N LEU A 136 12.70 -7.84 -1.09
CA LEU A 136 13.49 -8.98 -0.63
C LEU A 136 12.58 -9.97 0.08
N SER A 137 12.73 -11.26 -0.22
CA SER A 137 12.09 -12.37 0.50
C SER A 137 13.11 -13.47 0.78
N SER A 138 12.71 -14.59 1.39
CA SER A 138 13.57 -15.76 1.56
C SER A 138 14.08 -16.33 0.21
N LYS A 139 13.39 -16.00 -0.88
CA LYS A 139 13.74 -16.40 -2.26
C LYS A 139 14.66 -15.40 -2.98
N GLY A 140 15.19 -14.41 -2.24
CA GLY A 140 15.99 -13.32 -2.80
C GLY A 140 15.15 -12.15 -3.32
N VAL A 141 15.80 -11.27 -4.09
CA VAL A 141 15.15 -10.07 -4.64
C VAL A 141 14.15 -10.44 -5.73
N GLN A 142 12.94 -9.93 -5.59
CA GLN A 142 11.83 -10.13 -6.52
C GLN A 142 11.24 -8.80 -6.95
N GLY A 143 10.62 -8.77 -8.11
CA GLY A 143 9.94 -7.61 -8.70
C GLY A 143 10.13 -7.59 -10.21
N LYS A 144 9.09 -7.16 -10.92
CA LYS A 144 9.11 -7.07 -12.38
C LYS A 144 8.31 -5.86 -12.84
N LYS A 145 8.85 -5.12 -13.80
CA LYS A 145 8.14 -4.05 -14.49
C LYS A 145 7.12 -4.64 -15.46
N TYR A 146 5.91 -4.09 -15.49
CA TYR A 146 4.94 -4.45 -16.53
C TYR A 146 5.49 -4.13 -17.93
N PRO A 147 5.37 -5.06 -18.89
CA PRO A 147 5.73 -4.80 -20.29
C PRO A 147 4.96 -3.59 -20.84
N ARG A 148 5.59 -2.90 -21.79
CA ARG A 148 5.02 -1.69 -22.41
C ARG A 148 3.62 -1.94 -22.97
N PHE A 149 3.41 -3.04 -23.70
CA PHE A 149 2.11 -3.37 -24.29
C PHE A 149 1.01 -3.59 -23.25
N VAL A 150 1.33 -4.14 -22.05
CA VAL A 150 0.35 -4.31 -20.97
C VAL A 150 -0.16 -2.96 -20.49
N ARG A 151 0.74 -1.99 -20.35
CA ARG A 151 0.43 -0.62 -19.95
C ARG A 151 -0.34 0.13 -21.03
N GLU A 152 0.10 0.03 -22.28
CA GLU A 152 -0.49 0.74 -23.42
C GLU A 152 -1.91 0.28 -23.74
N PHE A 153 -2.16 -1.03 -23.68
CA PHE A 153 -3.46 -1.62 -23.99
C PHE A 153 -4.32 -1.92 -22.76
N ASN A 154 -3.89 -1.47 -21.58
CA ASN A 154 -4.62 -1.67 -20.33
C ASN A 154 -4.97 -3.15 -20.08
N LEU A 155 -3.96 -4.02 -20.09
CA LEU A 155 -4.14 -5.47 -20.02
C LEU A 155 -3.82 -6.06 -18.63
N TYR A 156 -3.78 -5.26 -17.56
CA TYR A 156 -3.37 -5.72 -16.23
C TYR A 156 -4.15 -6.92 -15.74
N ARG A 157 -5.49 -6.91 -15.88
CA ARG A 157 -6.36 -8.01 -15.44
C ARG A 157 -6.19 -9.30 -16.28
N LYS A 158 -5.61 -9.20 -17.47
CA LYS A 158 -5.33 -10.33 -18.37
C LYS A 158 -3.89 -10.78 -18.35
N TYR A 159 -3.03 -10.13 -17.56
CA TYR A 159 -1.61 -10.43 -17.48
C TYR A 159 -1.22 -10.98 -16.12
N PHE A 160 0.03 -11.41 -15.98
CA PHE A 160 0.58 -11.83 -14.69
C PHE A 160 0.59 -10.67 -13.69
N TRP A 161 0.49 -10.98 -12.40
CA TRP A 161 0.59 -10.01 -11.34
C TRP A 161 2.04 -9.58 -11.11
N TYR A 162 2.32 -8.29 -11.28
CA TYR A 162 3.67 -7.71 -11.10
C TYR A 162 3.69 -6.53 -10.12
N ALA A 163 2.56 -5.90 -9.80
CA ALA A 163 2.51 -4.74 -8.92
C ALA A 163 2.62 -5.15 -7.44
N SER A 164 3.76 -5.74 -7.08
CA SER A 164 4.07 -6.18 -5.73
C SER A 164 4.66 -5.06 -4.87
N HIS A 165 5.19 -5.39 -3.71
CA HIS A 165 5.71 -4.44 -2.71
C HIS A 165 6.93 -3.63 -3.23
N LEU A 166 7.17 -2.39 -2.82
CA LEU A 166 6.30 -1.57 -1.98
C LEU A 166 5.20 -0.95 -2.85
N LYS A 167 3.96 -1.03 -2.39
CA LYS A 167 2.79 -0.46 -3.08
C LYS A 167 2.56 0.94 -2.54
N THR A 168 2.62 1.93 -3.42
CA THR A 168 2.30 3.33 -3.06
C THR A 168 1.48 3.99 -4.16
N PHE A 169 0.62 4.91 -3.79
CA PHE A 169 -0.24 5.62 -4.74
C PHE A 169 -0.67 6.97 -4.19
N ARG A 170 -0.98 7.91 -5.07
CA ARG A 170 -1.55 9.19 -4.68
C ARG A 170 -2.97 8.98 -4.15
N HIS A 171 -3.33 9.70 -3.11
CA HIS A 171 -4.63 9.57 -2.45
C HIS A 171 -5.81 9.93 -3.38
N ASP A 172 -5.65 10.92 -4.27
CA ASP A 172 -6.67 11.28 -5.26
C ASP A 172 -6.96 10.14 -6.25
N LEU A 173 -5.99 9.26 -6.52
CA LEU A 173 -6.20 8.07 -7.33
C LEU A 173 -7.06 7.03 -6.60
N TRP A 174 -6.84 6.84 -5.29
CA TRP A 174 -7.68 6.01 -4.43
C TRP A 174 -9.13 6.50 -4.41
N LEU A 175 -9.36 7.81 -4.21
CA LEU A 175 -10.70 8.40 -4.18
C LEU A 175 -11.50 8.19 -5.48
N SER A 176 -10.84 7.82 -6.56
CA SER A 176 -11.46 7.56 -7.87
C SER A 176 -11.90 6.10 -8.08
N ILE A 177 -11.68 5.22 -7.08
CA ILE A 177 -12.12 3.82 -7.14
C ILE A 177 -13.60 3.73 -6.77
N ASP A 178 -14.38 3.02 -7.59
CA ASP A 178 -15.73 2.60 -7.20
C ASP A 178 -15.63 1.54 -6.08
N GLN A 179 -16.19 1.84 -4.92
CA GLN A 179 -16.14 0.95 -3.76
C GLN A 179 -16.79 -0.42 -4.05
N ASN A 180 -17.71 -0.51 -5.01
CA ASN A 180 -18.28 -1.77 -5.46
C ASN A 180 -17.26 -2.70 -6.12
N ASP A 181 -16.12 -2.17 -6.57
CA ASP A 181 -15.05 -3.01 -7.13
C ASP A 181 -14.19 -3.69 -6.05
N LEU A 182 -14.28 -3.24 -4.81
CA LEU A 182 -13.56 -3.80 -3.66
C LEU A 182 -14.34 -4.91 -2.93
N ILE A 183 -15.59 -5.15 -3.32
CA ILE A 183 -16.47 -6.17 -2.73
C ILE A 183 -16.69 -7.34 -3.69
N ASP A 184 -16.92 -8.52 -3.11
CA ASP A 184 -17.27 -9.74 -3.84
C ASP A 184 -18.77 -9.76 -4.21
N LYS A 185 -19.19 -10.80 -4.92
CA LYS A 185 -20.59 -11.03 -5.32
C LYS A 185 -21.58 -11.16 -4.15
N ASN A 186 -21.09 -11.34 -2.92
CA ASN A 186 -21.92 -11.41 -1.70
C ASN A 186 -22.01 -10.04 -1.00
N GLY A 187 -21.42 -8.99 -1.56
CA GLY A 187 -21.39 -7.64 -0.98
C GLY A 187 -20.40 -7.49 0.19
N GLN A 188 -19.41 -8.37 0.30
CA GLN A 188 -18.38 -8.32 1.32
C GLN A 188 -17.02 -7.95 0.70
N TYR A 189 -16.20 -7.18 1.41
CA TYR A 189 -14.83 -6.92 0.96
C TYR A 189 -14.09 -8.23 0.69
N PHE A 190 -13.30 -8.27 -0.40
CA PHE A 190 -12.48 -9.43 -0.69
C PHE A 190 -11.57 -9.75 0.49
N SER A 191 -11.78 -10.89 1.13
CA SER A 191 -11.04 -11.33 2.32
C SER A 191 -9.62 -11.84 1.99
N VAL A 192 -9.33 -12.05 0.70
CA VAL A 192 -8.03 -12.45 0.14
C VAL A 192 -7.83 -11.75 -1.21
N ALA A 193 -6.61 -11.75 -1.74
CA ALA A 193 -6.25 -11.07 -2.99
C ALA A 193 -6.55 -9.55 -2.97
N SER A 194 -6.51 -8.93 -1.80
CA SER A 194 -6.71 -7.50 -1.57
C SER A 194 -5.83 -6.62 -2.48
N ASP A 195 -4.61 -7.05 -2.72
CA ASP A 195 -3.66 -6.40 -3.62
C ASP A 195 -4.23 -6.21 -5.03
N LEU A 196 -4.87 -7.26 -5.56
CA LEU A 196 -5.43 -7.22 -6.91
C LEU A 196 -6.65 -6.30 -6.95
N ALA A 197 -7.55 -6.41 -5.94
CA ALA A 197 -8.75 -5.60 -5.87
C ALA A 197 -8.41 -4.10 -5.83
N LEU A 198 -7.40 -3.73 -5.03
CA LEU A 198 -7.00 -2.35 -4.83
C LEU A 198 -6.16 -1.81 -6.00
N MET A 199 -5.16 -2.56 -6.44
CA MET A 199 -4.17 -2.04 -7.39
C MET A 199 -4.61 -2.07 -8.86
N PHE A 200 -5.47 -3.02 -9.29
CA PHE A 200 -5.91 -3.03 -10.69
C PHE A 200 -6.64 -1.76 -11.11
N PRO A 201 -7.66 -1.27 -10.38
CA PRO A 201 -8.30 0.00 -10.70
C PRO A 201 -7.30 1.15 -10.83
N MET A 202 -6.40 1.27 -9.88
CA MET A 202 -5.41 2.35 -9.84
C MET A 202 -4.38 2.27 -10.97
N LEU A 203 -3.88 1.07 -11.30
CA LEU A 203 -2.98 0.87 -12.44
C LEU A 203 -3.66 1.19 -13.77
N GLU A 204 -4.93 0.80 -13.91
CA GLU A 204 -5.74 1.07 -15.09
C GLU A 204 -5.97 2.56 -15.29
N MET A 205 -6.32 3.28 -14.22
CA MET A 205 -6.52 4.73 -14.24
C MET A 205 -5.21 5.50 -14.43
N ALA A 206 -4.13 5.10 -13.77
CA ALA A 206 -2.84 5.76 -13.87
C ALA A 206 -2.21 5.66 -15.28
N GLY A 207 -2.48 4.59 -16.01
CA GLY A 207 -1.95 4.41 -17.36
C GLY A 207 -0.42 4.46 -17.41
N ASN A 208 0.12 5.48 -18.08
CA ASN A 208 1.57 5.66 -18.19
C ASN A 208 2.20 6.38 -16.98
N ARG A 209 1.39 6.95 -16.08
CA ARG A 209 1.85 7.63 -14.86
C ARG A 209 2.06 6.64 -13.71
N GLN A 210 2.67 5.51 -14.00
CA GLN A 210 3.07 4.49 -13.06
C GLN A 210 4.57 4.24 -13.14
N GLU A 211 5.22 4.01 -12.02
CA GLU A 211 6.63 3.74 -11.96
C GLU A 211 6.93 2.40 -11.27
N PHE A 212 7.84 1.64 -11.86
CA PHE A 212 8.46 0.48 -11.23
C PHE A 212 9.78 0.91 -10.60
N ILE A 213 9.90 0.76 -9.30
CA ILE A 213 11.12 1.11 -8.56
C ILE A 213 11.98 -0.14 -8.43
N LYS A 214 13.21 -0.07 -9.00
CA LYS A 214 14.17 -1.18 -8.95
C LYS A 214 14.87 -1.27 -7.59
N ASP A 215 15.00 -0.12 -6.92
CA ASP A 215 15.61 -0.05 -5.62
C ASP A 215 14.86 -0.94 -4.63
N LEU A 216 15.60 -1.55 -3.73
CA LEU A 216 15.03 -2.43 -2.73
C LEU A 216 14.43 -1.57 -1.62
N LEU A 217 13.10 -1.48 -1.58
CA LEU A 217 12.38 -0.64 -0.62
C LEU A 217 11.70 -1.44 0.49
N TYR A 218 11.51 -2.73 0.30
CA TYR A 218 10.64 -3.55 1.14
C TYR A 218 11.22 -4.93 1.41
N VAL A 219 10.97 -5.46 2.61
CA VAL A 219 11.27 -6.85 2.95
C VAL A 219 9.98 -7.56 3.26
N TYR A 220 9.65 -8.53 2.43
CA TYR A 220 8.48 -9.37 2.55
C TYR A 220 8.80 -10.61 3.38
N ASN A 221 8.07 -10.79 4.47
CA ASN A 221 8.21 -11.93 5.38
C ASN A 221 7.37 -13.12 4.89
N ASP A 222 7.93 -13.90 3.99
CA ASP A 222 7.31 -15.13 3.50
C ASP A 222 7.46 -16.33 4.46
N GLU A 223 8.07 -16.14 5.63
CA GLU A 223 8.18 -17.17 6.67
C GLU A 223 6.96 -17.22 7.59
N ASN A 224 6.15 -16.16 7.66
CA ASN A 224 4.95 -16.13 8.49
C ASN A 224 4.00 -17.31 8.14
N PRO A 225 3.72 -18.22 9.11
CA PRO A 225 2.93 -19.43 8.83
C PRO A 225 1.46 -19.16 8.54
N ILE A 226 0.92 -18.01 9.00
CA ILE A 226 -0.49 -17.64 8.83
C ILE A 226 -0.76 -16.80 7.57
N SER A 227 0.24 -16.58 6.73
CA SER A 227 0.08 -15.82 5.48
C SER A 227 -0.99 -16.46 4.58
N ASP A 228 -1.90 -15.64 4.04
CA ASP A 228 -3.04 -16.09 3.21
C ASP A 228 -2.61 -16.95 2.02
N HIS A 229 -1.47 -16.66 1.40
CA HIS A 229 -0.97 -17.46 0.27
C HIS A 229 -0.61 -18.91 0.65
N LYS A 230 -0.38 -19.20 1.94
CA LYS A 230 -0.11 -20.55 2.44
C LYS A 230 -1.39 -21.30 2.82
N ILE A 231 -2.30 -20.63 3.54
CA ILE A 231 -3.46 -21.28 4.15
C ILE A 231 -4.75 -21.15 3.34
N ARG A 232 -4.89 -20.11 2.49
CA ARG A 232 -6.12 -19.78 1.76
C ARG A 232 -5.97 -19.75 0.24
N ARG A 233 -5.03 -20.53 -0.30
CA ARG A 233 -4.69 -20.50 -1.73
C ARG A 233 -5.86 -20.72 -2.69
N LYS A 234 -6.81 -21.62 -2.35
CA LYS A 234 -7.98 -21.88 -3.19
C LYS A 234 -8.90 -20.65 -3.25
N GLU A 235 -9.16 -20.03 -2.12
CA GLU A 235 -9.96 -18.81 -2.02
C GLU A 235 -9.29 -17.66 -2.79
N GLN A 236 -7.96 -17.52 -2.66
CA GLN A 236 -7.18 -16.54 -3.41
C GLN A 236 -7.34 -16.67 -4.93
N VAL A 237 -7.32 -17.90 -5.46
CA VAL A 237 -7.52 -18.14 -6.90
C VAL A 237 -8.92 -17.75 -7.34
N LEU A 238 -9.95 -18.07 -6.56
CA LEU A 238 -11.34 -17.71 -6.87
C LEU A 238 -11.57 -16.20 -6.81
N ALA A 239 -11.10 -15.54 -5.75
CA ALA A 239 -11.18 -14.09 -5.61
C ALA A 239 -10.40 -13.38 -6.73
N ALA A 240 -9.19 -13.84 -7.05
CA ALA A 240 -8.39 -13.29 -8.14
C ALA A 240 -9.09 -13.42 -9.50
N LYS A 241 -9.83 -14.51 -9.74
CA LYS A 241 -10.64 -14.68 -10.95
C LYS A 241 -11.76 -13.67 -10.99
N GLU A 242 -12.54 -13.55 -9.93
CA GLU A 242 -13.67 -12.61 -9.84
C GLU A 242 -13.20 -11.16 -10.02
N ILE A 243 -12.12 -10.75 -9.33
CA ILE A 243 -11.52 -9.43 -9.47
C ILE A 243 -11.09 -9.15 -10.92
N ARG A 244 -10.53 -10.14 -11.61
CA ARG A 244 -10.08 -9.99 -13.00
C ARG A 244 -11.24 -9.90 -14.01
N GLU A 245 -12.42 -10.41 -13.67
CA GLU A 245 -13.62 -10.37 -14.49
C GLU A 245 -14.37 -9.03 -14.36
N LYS A 246 -14.09 -8.21 -13.33
CA LYS A 246 -14.67 -6.87 -13.18
C LYS A 246 -14.31 -5.95 -14.35
N SER A 247 -15.12 -4.94 -14.58
CA SER A 247 -14.91 -3.94 -15.64
C SER A 247 -13.59 -3.19 -15.44
N ARG A 248 -12.93 -2.87 -16.56
CA ARG A 248 -11.70 -2.09 -16.54
C ARG A 248 -12.00 -0.59 -16.44
N TYR A 249 -11.17 0.12 -15.68
CA TYR A 249 -11.21 1.58 -15.60
C TYR A 249 -10.62 2.21 -16.87
N LYS A 250 -11.17 3.35 -17.24
CA LYS A 250 -10.57 4.23 -18.23
C LYS A 250 -9.40 4.96 -17.59
N ARG A 251 -8.42 5.35 -18.40
CA ARG A 251 -7.35 6.23 -17.94
C ARG A 251 -7.92 7.55 -17.45
N MET A 252 -7.42 8.05 -16.34
CA MET A 252 -7.76 9.37 -15.87
C MET A 252 -7.02 10.42 -16.72
N GLU A 253 -7.77 11.39 -17.21
CA GLU A 253 -7.22 12.62 -17.77
C GLU A 253 -7.02 13.59 -16.60
N PHE A 254 -5.77 13.86 -16.26
CA PHE A 254 -5.43 14.84 -15.24
C PHE A 254 -5.15 16.16 -15.95
N THR A 255 -5.96 17.15 -15.66
CA THR A 255 -5.75 18.54 -16.06
C THR A 255 -4.63 19.20 -15.24
#